data_3ee572a096eaba183d24f9f4365ab1ac
#
_entry.id   3ee572a096eaba183d24f9f4365ab1ac
#
_cell.length_a   1.000
_cell.length_b   1.000
_cell.length_c   1.000
_cell.angle_alpha   90.00
_cell.angle_beta   90.00
_cell.angle_gamma   90.00
#
_symmetry.space_group_name_H-M   'P 1'
#
loop_
_entity.id
_entity.type
_entity.pdbx_description
1 polymer ?
#
loop_
_entity_poly.entity_id
_entity_poly.type
_entity_poly.pdbx_seq_one_letter_code
_entity_poly.pdbx_strand_id
1 'polypeptide(L)'
;VLAHGSTTHGLQDPADPGTPLGYYHPDGPIGDVFTTAEDAPPRTVGLIGLGSGALAAYGRPGDTFDFYEIDPAVADIASDPALFTYLSDSDAETSVVLGDGRLTLDRSDAEYDLLVLDAFSSDAIPVHLLTAEALDEYLGHVTGTGLIAIHVSNRYFELAPVIARLADELGLAGRWRLDPSSPELEADGRWSSQWVALAQDPAALDRLTPELGWGSLPSPEGRLWTDDYSDLLGAFAR
;
A
#
# COMPACT_ATOMS: atom_id res chain seq x y z
N VAL A 1 8.31 12.85 12.51
CA VAL A 1 8.84 11.70 11.74
C VAL A 1 8.78 10.44 12.58
N LEU A 2 8.24 9.38 12.05
CA LEU A 2 8.28 8.02 12.61
C LEU A 2 9.35 7.22 11.86
N ALA A 3 10.37 6.75 12.56
CA ALA A 3 11.44 5.95 11.95
C ALA A 3 11.83 4.78 12.86
N HIS A 4 12.17 3.65 12.25
CA HIS A 4 12.70 2.48 12.93
C HIS A 4 13.98 2.01 12.22
N GLY A 5 15.11 2.05 12.89
CA GLY A 5 16.42 1.81 12.27
C GLY A 5 16.73 2.86 11.20
N SER A 6 16.95 2.41 9.97
CA SER A 6 17.21 3.27 8.79
C SER A 6 15.96 3.56 7.96
N THR A 7 14.80 2.97 8.31
CA THR A 7 13.56 3.08 7.56
C THR A 7 12.65 4.13 8.17
N THR A 8 12.17 5.05 7.34
CA THR A 8 11.13 6.01 7.73
C THR A 8 9.77 5.42 7.39
N HIS A 9 8.92 5.28 8.41
CA HIS A 9 7.56 4.75 8.31
C HIS A 9 6.49 5.83 8.16
N GLY A 10 6.89 7.11 8.23
CA GLY A 10 5.99 8.22 7.99
C GLY A 10 6.53 9.52 8.53
N LEU A 11 6.03 10.59 7.95
CA LEU A 11 6.31 11.97 8.38
C LEU A 11 5.08 12.83 8.18
N GLN A 12 4.99 13.91 8.94
CA GLN A 12 3.93 14.91 8.82
C GLN A 12 4.57 16.29 8.99
N ASP A 13 4.17 17.26 8.17
CA ASP A 13 4.53 18.65 8.33
C ASP A 13 3.51 19.32 9.26
N PRO A 14 3.91 19.85 10.42
CA PRO A 14 2.97 20.57 11.28
C PRO A 14 2.40 21.85 10.65
N ALA A 15 3.04 22.39 9.60
CA ALA A 15 2.54 23.57 8.89
C ALA A 15 1.47 23.22 7.85
N ASP A 16 1.48 21.99 7.36
CA ASP A 16 0.47 21.42 6.44
C ASP A 16 0.16 19.98 6.83
N PRO A 17 -0.54 19.77 7.94
CA PRO A 17 -0.75 18.42 8.50
C PRO A 17 -1.66 17.53 7.66
N GLY A 18 -2.46 18.10 6.75
CA GLY A 18 -3.38 17.35 5.90
C GLY A 18 -2.73 16.69 4.70
N THR A 19 -1.54 17.14 4.27
CA THR A 19 -0.86 16.58 3.09
C THR A 19 0.01 15.37 3.49
N PRO A 20 -0.28 14.17 2.97
CA PRO A 20 0.56 13.01 3.21
C PRO A 20 1.88 13.15 2.45
N LEU A 21 2.99 12.85 3.13
CA LEU A 21 4.35 13.07 2.62
C LEU A 21 5.09 11.75 2.39
N GLY A 22 6.27 11.86 1.80
CA GLY A 22 7.15 10.72 1.53
C GLY A 22 6.66 9.87 0.39
N TYR A 23 6.53 8.58 0.63
CA TYR A 23 6.02 7.58 -0.31
C TYR A 23 4.52 7.74 -0.59
N TYR A 24 3.84 8.56 0.22
CA TYR A 24 2.39 8.75 0.21
C TYR A 24 1.96 10.09 -0.39
N HIS A 25 2.90 10.84 -0.99
CA HIS A 25 2.61 12.14 -1.57
C HIS A 25 1.50 12.07 -2.63
N PRO A 26 0.57 13.07 -2.69
CA PRO A 26 -0.57 13.04 -3.61
C PRO A 26 -0.21 12.94 -5.09
N ASP A 27 0.91 13.51 -5.52
CA ASP A 27 1.39 13.41 -6.90
C ASP A 27 2.15 12.09 -7.17
N GLY A 28 2.31 11.25 -6.16
CA GLY A 28 2.94 9.94 -6.25
C GLY A 28 1.96 8.84 -6.71
N PRO A 29 2.46 7.61 -6.92
CA PRO A 29 1.64 6.50 -7.39
C PRO A 29 0.43 6.18 -6.51
N ILE A 30 0.59 6.25 -5.20
CA ILE A 30 -0.53 5.95 -4.29
C ILE A 30 -1.60 7.03 -4.32
N GLY A 31 -1.22 8.30 -4.58
CA GLY A 31 -2.17 9.38 -4.83
C GLY A 31 -3.07 9.10 -6.02
N ASP A 32 -2.52 8.58 -7.13
CA ASP A 32 -3.33 8.17 -8.28
C ASP A 32 -4.32 7.05 -7.91
N VAL A 33 -3.89 6.07 -7.09
CA VAL A 33 -4.74 4.97 -6.63
C VAL A 33 -5.90 5.48 -5.78
N PHE A 34 -5.69 6.52 -4.97
CA PHE A 34 -6.73 7.11 -4.16
C PHE A 34 -7.62 8.13 -4.91
N THR A 35 -7.12 8.71 -6.00
CA THR A 35 -7.89 9.66 -6.81
C THR A 35 -9.14 9.00 -7.38
N THR A 36 -10.29 9.64 -7.17
CA THR A 36 -11.59 9.21 -7.67
C THR A 36 -12.34 10.41 -8.25
N ALA A 37 -13.41 10.16 -9.02
CA ALA A 37 -14.32 11.23 -9.41
C ALA A 37 -14.90 11.91 -8.18
N GLU A 38 -15.20 13.22 -8.28
CA GLU A 38 -15.72 14.01 -7.16
C GLU A 38 -17.05 13.46 -6.60
N ASP A 39 -17.87 12.87 -7.48
CA ASP A 39 -19.17 12.26 -7.17
C ASP A 39 -19.09 10.73 -7.00
N ALA A 40 -17.91 10.16 -6.89
CA ALA A 40 -17.76 8.71 -6.66
C ALA A 40 -18.40 8.31 -5.31
N PRO A 41 -19.03 7.14 -5.25
CA PRO A 41 -19.61 6.65 -4.00
C PRO A 41 -18.54 6.49 -2.91
N PRO A 42 -18.95 6.48 -1.63
CA PRO A 42 -18.05 6.10 -0.54
C PRO A 42 -17.41 4.74 -0.76
N ARG A 43 -16.21 4.56 -0.25
CA ARG A 43 -15.40 3.34 -0.38
C ARG A 43 -15.09 2.73 0.97
N THR A 44 -14.97 1.42 0.97
CA THR A 44 -14.35 0.66 2.07
C THR A 44 -12.91 0.35 1.70
N VAL A 45 -11.96 0.75 2.52
CA VAL A 45 -10.52 0.61 2.27
C VAL A 45 -9.87 -0.18 3.40
N GLY A 46 -9.25 -1.30 3.08
CA GLY A 46 -8.41 -2.06 3.99
C GLY A 46 -6.93 -1.69 3.79
N LEU A 47 -6.19 -1.54 4.88
CA LEU A 47 -4.78 -1.15 4.83
C LEU A 47 -3.96 -2.08 5.74
N ILE A 48 -3.12 -2.92 5.17
CA ILE A 48 -2.19 -3.77 5.92
C ILE A 48 -0.90 -2.97 6.13
N GLY A 49 -0.71 -2.52 7.36
CA GLY A 49 0.30 -1.55 7.79
C GLY A 49 -0.29 -0.18 8.07
N LEU A 50 0.11 0.44 9.17
CA LEU A 50 -0.38 1.74 9.61
C LEU A 50 0.67 2.85 9.45
N GLY A 51 1.91 2.57 9.86
CA GLY A 51 2.96 3.58 9.92
C GLY A 51 2.55 4.79 10.77
N SER A 52 2.60 6.00 10.20
CA SER A 52 2.12 7.23 10.85
C SER A 52 0.61 7.50 10.62
N GLY A 53 -0.11 6.60 9.94
CA GLY A 53 -1.49 6.81 9.53
C GLY A 53 -1.64 7.72 8.28
N ALA A 54 -0.56 8.00 7.55
CA ALA A 54 -0.54 8.97 6.45
C ALA A 54 -1.60 8.72 5.38
N LEU A 55 -1.94 7.46 5.10
CA LEU A 55 -2.96 7.11 4.12
C LEU A 55 -4.40 7.52 4.55
N ALA A 56 -4.63 7.79 5.84
CA ALA A 56 -5.91 8.31 6.32
C ALA A 56 -6.23 9.71 5.77
N ALA A 57 -5.21 10.47 5.34
CA ALA A 57 -5.39 11.78 4.69
C ALA A 57 -6.15 11.71 3.34
N TYR A 58 -6.24 10.53 2.73
CA TYR A 58 -7.02 10.30 1.51
C TYR A 58 -8.51 9.99 1.76
N GLY A 59 -8.90 9.88 3.03
CA GLY A 59 -10.27 9.59 3.40
C GLY A 59 -11.22 10.72 3.03
N ARG A 60 -12.40 10.37 2.51
CA ARG A 60 -13.47 11.30 2.15
C ARG A 60 -14.67 11.07 3.07
N PRO A 61 -15.56 12.06 3.22
CA PRO A 61 -16.80 11.87 3.95
C PRO A 61 -17.59 10.65 3.46
N GLY A 62 -17.86 9.72 4.38
CA GLY A 62 -18.56 8.46 4.12
C GLY A 62 -17.67 7.28 3.76
N ASP A 63 -16.39 7.48 3.47
CA ASP A 63 -15.42 6.36 3.32
C ASP A 63 -15.17 5.70 4.69
N THR A 64 -14.84 4.41 4.69
CA THR A 64 -14.41 3.64 5.88
C THR A 64 -13.03 3.07 5.64
N PHE A 65 -12.10 3.29 6.58
CA PHE A 65 -10.71 2.85 6.49
C PHE A 65 -10.36 1.96 7.68
N ASP A 66 -10.01 0.69 7.41
CA ASP A 66 -9.57 -0.27 8.40
C ASP A 66 -8.05 -0.52 8.27
N PHE A 67 -7.31 -0.07 9.28
CA PHE A 67 -5.86 -0.27 9.37
C PHE A 67 -5.54 -1.50 10.20
N TYR A 68 -4.83 -2.45 9.62
CA TYR A 68 -4.30 -3.63 10.30
C TYR A 68 -2.84 -3.39 10.69
N GLU A 69 -2.56 -3.35 12.00
CA GLU A 69 -1.22 -3.05 12.51
C GLU A 69 -0.77 -4.12 13.51
N ILE A 70 0.42 -4.66 13.29
CA ILE A 70 0.96 -5.74 14.13
C ILE A 70 1.61 -5.22 15.41
N ASP A 71 2.16 -4.00 15.38
CA ASP A 71 2.88 -3.42 16.50
C ASP A 71 1.99 -2.42 17.28
N PRO A 72 1.60 -2.75 18.53
CA PRO A 72 0.78 -1.86 19.33
C PRO A 72 1.46 -0.51 19.61
N ALA A 73 2.80 -0.45 19.62
CA ALA A 73 3.50 0.83 19.81
C ALA A 73 3.36 1.74 18.59
N VAL A 74 3.33 1.19 17.37
CA VAL A 74 3.05 1.95 16.15
C VAL A 74 1.61 2.46 16.18
N ALA A 75 0.66 1.61 16.57
CA ALA A 75 -0.75 2.01 16.70
C ALA A 75 -0.94 3.13 17.73
N ASP A 76 -0.29 3.04 18.90
CA ASP A 76 -0.32 4.07 19.93
C ASP A 76 0.26 5.41 19.42
N ILE A 77 1.41 5.36 18.71
CA ILE A 77 2.06 6.54 18.14
C ILE A 77 1.20 7.20 17.07
N ALA A 78 0.64 6.43 16.13
CA ALA A 78 -0.20 6.95 15.05
C ALA A 78 -1.52 7.53 15.56
N SER A 79 -2.05 6.98 16.66
CA SER A 79 -3.31 7.44 17.29
C SER A 79 -3.13 8.60 18.27
N ASP A 80 -1.90 8.99 18.61
CA ASP A 80 -1.64 10.15 19.47
C ASP A 80 -1.64 11.45 18.64
N PRO A 81 -2.66 12.32 18.75
CA PRO A 81 -2.75 13.56 17.97
C PRO A 81 -1.68 14.59 18.35
N ALA A 82 -0.91 14.37 19.42
CA ALA A 82 0.26 15.19 19.72
C ALA A 82 1.47 14.81 18.85
N LEU A 83 1.45 13.64 18.22
CA LEU A 83 2.52 13.12 17.37
C LEU A 83 2.14 13.16 15.89
N PHE A 84 0.97 12.62 15.53
CA PHE A 84 0.41 12.61 14.18
C PHE A 84 -1.09 12.89 14.23
N THR A 85 -1.61 13.63 13.26
CA THR A 85 -3.04 13.99 13.23
C THR A 85 -3.78 13.32 12.07
N TYR A 86 -3.13 12.51 11.24
CA TYR A 86 -3.73 11.92 10.07
C TYR A 86 -5.00 11.10 10.37
N LEU A 87 -4.99 10.28 11.44
CA LEU A 87 -6.16 9.51 11.83
C LEU A 87 -7.27 10.39 12.41
N SER A 88 -6.90 11.37 13.26
CA SER A 88 -7.89 12.26 13.92
C SER A 88 -8.49 13.29 12.98
N ASP A 89 -7.77 13.71 11.94
CA ASP A 89 -8.18 14.73 10.99
C ASP A 89 -8.80 14.15 9.71
N SER A 90 -8.83 12.81 9.58
CA SER A 90 -9.41 12.15 8.42
C SER A 90 -10.92 12.44 8.31
N ASP A 91 -11.40 12.71 7.09
CA ASP A 91 -12.83 12.81 6.79
C ASP A 91 -13.51 11.43 6.70
N ALA A 92 -12.75 10.33 6.61
CA ALA A 92 -13.28 8.97 6.66
C ALA A 92 -13.49 8.49 8.10
N GLU A 93 -14.36 7.49 8.27
CA GLU A 93 -14.38 6.69 9.49
C GLU A 93 -13.16 5.77 9.51
N THR A 94 -12.27 5.94 10.51
CA THR A 94 -11.05 5.16 10.62
C THR A 94 -11.10 4.20 11.79
N SER A 95 -10.60 2.97 11.60
CA SER A 95 -10.40 1.98 12.65
C SER A 95 -8.96 1.44 12.63
N VAL A 96 -8.42 1.07 13.78
CA VAL A 96 -7.12 0.39 13.90
C VAL A 96 -7.34 -0.97 14.55
N VAL A 97 -7.04 -2.03 13.80
CA VAL A 97 -7.19 -3.42 14.22
C VAL A 97 -5.80 -4.00 14.51
N LEU A 98 -5.53 -4.30 15.79
CA LEU A 98 -4.25 -4.87 16.19
C LEU A 98 -4.15 -6.34 15.80
N GLY A 99 -3.06 -6.71 15.14
CA GLY A 99 -2.72 -8.08 14.79
C GLY A 99 -1.96 -8.20 13.48
N ASP A 100 -1.54 -9.42 13.16
CA ASP A 100 -1.01 -9.73 11.84
C ASP A 100 -2.09 -9.48 10.78
N GLY A 101 -1.78 -8.63 9.79
CA GLY A 101 -2.77 -8.14 8.83
C GLY A 101 -3.41 -9.27 8.02
N ARG A 102 -2.63 -10.25 7.54
CA ARG A 102 -3.14 -11.40 6.80
C ARG A 102 -4.05 -12.27 7.68
N LEU A 103 -3.56 -12.66 8.86
CA LEU A 103 -4.31 -13.55 9.77
C LEU A 103 -5.55 -12.88 10.36
N THR A 104 -5.54 -11.57 10.51
CA THR A 104 -6.67 -10.82 11.04
C THR A 104 -7.74 -10.62 9.96
N LEU A 105 -7.31 -10.35 8.75
CA LEU A 105 -8.19 -10.23 7.58
C LEU A 105 -8.91 -11.56 7.28
N ASP A 106 -8.18 -12.68 7.25
CA ASP A 106 -8.74 -14.03 7.02
C ASP A 106 -9.89 -14.39 7.99
N ARG A 107 -9.88 -13.81 9.20
CA ARG A 107 -10.91 -14.04 10.23
C ARG A 107 -12.06 -13.05 10.19
N SER A 108 -12.01 -12.09 9.30
CA SER A 108 -13.04 -11.06 9.14
C SER A 108 -13.98 -11.40 7.98
N ASP A 109 -15.17 -10.82 8.00
CA ASP A 109 -16.10 -10.82 6.86
C ASP A 109 -16.00 -9.51 6.05
N ALA A 110 -14.92 -8.73 6.25
CA ALA A 110 -14.74 -7.45 5.59
C ALA A 110 -14.49 -7.62 4.09
N GLU A 111 -15.07 -6.73 3.28
CA GLU A 111 -14.91 -6.67 1.84
C GLU A 111 -14.55 -5.23 1.45
N TYR A 112 -13.50 -5.04 0.65
CA TYR A 112 -12.90 -3.76 0.34
C TYR A 112 -12.99 -3.42 -1.15
N ASP A 113 -13.22 -2.14 -1.44
CA ASP A 113 -13.05 -1.58 -2.79
C ASP A 113 -11.57 -1.32 -3.11
N LEU A 114 -10.76 -1.14 -2.07
CA LEU A 114 -9.31 -1.01 -2.18
C LEU A 114 -8.65 -1.67 -0.98
N LEU A 115 -7.76 -2.62 -1.24
CA LEU A 115 -6.88 -3.20 -0.23
C LEU A 115 -5.44 -2.72 -0.49
N VAL A 116 -4.83 -2.06 0.48
CA VAL A 116 -3.45 -1.56 0.40
C VAL A 116 -2.54 -2.43 1.24
N LEU A 117 -1.46 -2.93 0.65
CA LEU A 117 -0.40 -3.65 1.34
C LEU A 117 0.82 -2.73 1.47
N ASP A 118 1.06 -2.23 2.67
CA ASP A 118 2.16 -1.31 3.00
C ASP A 118 2.83 -1.70 4.33
N ALA A 119 2.98 -2.99 4.58
CA ALA A 119 3.59 -3.51 5.79
C ALA A 119 5.09 -3.76 5.57
N PHE A 120 5.92 -2.85 6.07
CA PHE A 120 7.37 -3.00 6.08
C PHE A 120 7.88 -2.93 7.52
N SER A 121 8.61 -3.95 7.98
CA SER A 121 9.31 -3.91 9.26
C SER A 121 10.80 -3.78 9.00
N SER A 122 11.38 -2.59 9.27
CA SER A 122 12.76 -2.27 8.93
C SER A 122 13.08 -2.63 7.46
N ASP A 123 14.27 -3.09 7.13
CA ASP A 123 14.61 -3.51 5.76
C ASP A 123 14.13 -4.94 5.41
N ALA A 124 13.25 -5.54 6.23
CA ALA A 124 12.77 -6.90 6.02
C ALA A 124 11.45 -6.92 5.25
N ILE A 125 11.39 -7.79 4.24
CA ILE A 125 10.17 -8.06 3.48
C ILE A 125 9.31 -9.03 4.30
N PRO A 126 8.05 -8.70 4.59
CA PRO A 126 7.13 -9.65 5.20
C PRO A 126 6.67 -10.68 4.14
N VAL A 127 7.53 -11.67 3.87
CA VAL A 127 7.35 -12.63 2.77
C VAL A 127 5.98 -13.31 2.82
N HIS A 128 5.49 -13.63 4.03
CA HIS A 128 4.19 -14.28 4.22
C HIS A 128 2.99 -13.43 3.72
N LEU A 129 3.20 -12.13 3.49
CA LEU A 129 2.19 -11.24 2.89
C LEU A 129 2.25 -11.24 1.35
N LEU A 130 3.31 -11.81 0.75
CA LEU A 130 3.59 -11.78 -0.69
C LEU A 130 3.73 -13.19 -1.26
N THR A 131 2.83 -14.09 -0.88
CA THR A 131 2.73 -15.46 -1.41
C THR A 131 1.48 -15.63 -2.27
N ALA A 132 1.41 -16.68 -3.07
CA ALA A 132 0.23 -16.99 -3.87
C ALA A 132 -1.00 -17.20 -2.99
N GLU A 133 -0.82 -17.89 -1.86
CA GLU A 133 -1.87 -18.16 -0.89
C GLU A 133 -2.36 -16.86 -0.24
N ALA A 134 -1.44 -15.94 0.11
CA ALA A 134 -1.81 -14.66 0.68
C ALA A 134 -2.60 -13.80 -0.32
N LEU A 135 -2.16 -13.73 -1.59
CA LEU A 135 -2.90 -13.00 -2.61
C LEU A 135 -4.28 -13.61 -2.87
N ASP A 136 -4.42 -14.93 -2.89
CA ASP A 136 -5.71 -15.61 -3.04
C ASP A 136 -6.66 -15.28 -1.88
N GLU A 137 -6.15 -15.26 -0.64
CA GLU A 137 -6.90 -14.79 0.53
C GLU A 137 -7.36 -13.33 0.37
N TYR A 138 -6.46 -12.42 -0.04
CA TYR A 138 -6.80 -11.01 -0.25
C TYR A 138 -7.88 -10.81 -1.32
N LEU A 139 -7.85 -11.60 -2.40
CA LEU A 139 -8.88 -11.57 -3.44
C LEU A 139 -10.25 -11.96 -2.92
N GLY A 140 -10.32 -12.80 -1.88
CA GLY A 140 -11.56 -13.12 -1.17
C GLY A 140 -12.15 -11.96 -0.37
N HIS A 141 -11.34 -10.92 -0.09
CA HIS A 141 -11.72 -9.72 0.68
C HIS A 141 -11.78 -8.45 -0.19
N VAL A 142 -11.67 -8.57 -1.49
CA VAL A 142 -11.74 -7.42 -2.41
C VAL A 142 -12.93 -7.60 -3.35
N THR A 143 -13.73 -6.54 -3.51
CA THR A 143 -14.89 -6.55 -4.42
C THR A 143 -14.46 -6.88 -5.84
N GLY A 144 -15.37 -7.43 -6.66
CA GLY A 144 -15.04 -7.84 -8.03
C GLY A 144 -14.52 -6.70 -8.94
N THR A 145 -14.75 -5.44 -8.56
CA THR A 145 -14.24 -4.23 -9.22
C THR A 145 -13.20 -3.49 -8.38
N GLY A 146 -12.80 -4.07 -7.27
CA GLY A 146 -11.82 -3.49 -6.35
C GLY A 146 -10.37 -3.66 -6.82
N LEU A 147 -9.47 -3.01 -6.11
CA LEU A 147 -8.03 -3.01 -6.36
C LEU A 147 -7.25 -3.53 -5.17
N ILE A 148 -6.13 -4.20 -5.44
CA ILE A 148 -5.07 -4.43 -4.47
C ILE A 148 -3.89 -3.54 -4.87
N ALA A 149 -3.49 -2.61 -4.00
CA ALA A 149 -2.32 -1.76 -4.18
C ALA A 149 -1.19 -2.24 -3.27
N ILE A 150 -0.02 -2.54 -3.83
CA ILE A 150 1.11 -3.11 -3.11
C ILE A 150 2.30 -2.15 -3.19
N HIS A 151 2.77 -1.69 -2.05
CA HIS A 151 4.00 -0.92 -1.95
C HIS A 151 5.19 -1.86 -2.11
N VAL A 152 5.97 -1.66 -3.17
CA VAL A 152 7.11 -2.53 -3.50
C VAL A 152 8.45 -1.80 -3.46
N SER A 153 8.48 -0.57 -2.93
CA SER A 153 9.73 0.15 -2.73
C SER A 153 10.64 -0.64 -1.79
N ASN A 154 11.80 -1.02 -2.27
CA ASN A 154 12.78 -1.69 -1.45
C ASN A 154 14.18 -1.33 -1.93
N ARG A 155 15.12 -1.16 -0.97
CA ARG A 155 16.50 -0.77 -1.27
C ARG A 155 17.33 -1.93 -1.82
N TYR A 156 16.96 -3.15 -1.44
CA TYR A 156 17.79 -4.35 -1.68
C TYR A 156 17.13 -5.33 -2.62
N PHE A 157 15.81 -5.30 -2.77
CA PHE A 157 15.05 -6.31 -3.49
C PHE A 157 14.16 -5.70 -4.58
N GLU A 158 14.14 -6.34 -5.72
CA GLU A 158 13.21 -6.03 -6.82
C GLU A 158 11.95 -6.88 -6.65
N LEU A 159 10.92 -6.32 -6.00
CA LEU A 159 9.68 -7.02 -5.69
C LEU A 159 8.67 -7.00 -6.82
N ALA A 160 8.71 -6.01 -7.70
CA ALA A 160 7.74 -5.89 -8.79
C ALA A 160 7.73 -7.12 -9.72
N PRO A 161 8.87 -7.76 -10.11
CA PRO A 161 8.86 -9.01 -10.86
C PRO A 161 8.27 -10.20 -10.08
N VAL A 162 8.44 -10.23 -8.75
CA VAL A 162 7.83 -11.26 -7.88
C VAL A 162 6.31 -11.11 -7.89
N ILE A 163 5.81 -9.88 -7.71
CA ILE A 163 4.37 -9.61 -7.79
C ILE A 163 3.82 -9.90 -9.19
N ALA A 164 4.59 -9.59 -10.25
CA ALA A 164 4.20 -9.94 -11.61
C ALA A 164 4.04 -11.47 -11.80
N ARG A 165 4.91 -12.27 -11.17
CA ARG A 165 4.80 -13.73 -11.19
C ARG A 165 3.57 -14.24 -10.44
N LEU A 166 3.23 -13.62 -9.31
CA LEU A 166 2.01 -13.92 -8.56
C LEU A 166 0.74 -13.55 -9.36
N ALA A 167 0.75 -12.38 -9.98
CA ALA A 167 -0.36 -11.92 -10.82
C ALA A 167 -0.60 -12.84 -12.04
N ASP A 168 0.48 -13.29 -12.70
CA ASP A 168 0.42 -14.25 -13.81
C ASP A 168 -0.20 -15.59 -13.38
N GLU A 169 0.20 -16.12 -12.22
CA GLU A 169 -0.33 -17.37 -11.67
C GLU A 169 -1.82 -17.28 -11.36
N LEU A 170 -2.26 -16.15 -10.80
CA LEU A 170 -3.64 -15.93 -10.37
C LEU A 170 -4.54 -15.31 -11.47
N GLY A 171 -3.97 -15.04 -12.66
CA GLY A 171 -4.71 -14.47 -13.78
C GLY A 171 -5.16 -13.03 -13.57
N LEU A 172 -4.41 -12.25 -12.78
CA LEU A 172 -4.74 -10.86 -12.44
C LEU A 172 -4.21 -9.88 -13.49
N ALA A 173 -5.00 -8.86 -13.77
CA ALA A 173 -4.50 -7.67 -14.46
C ALA A 173 -3.66 -6.83 -13.50
N GLY A 174 -2.64 -6.15 -14.02
CA GLY A 174 -1.78 -5.31 -13.17
C GLY A 174 -1.18 -4.12 -13.89
N ARG A 175 -0.86 -3.11 -13.09
CA ARG A 175 -0.09 -1.92 -13.46
C ARG A 175 1.04 -1.73 -12.46
N TRP A 176 2.11 -1.12 -12.91
CA TRP A 176 3.28 -0.81 -12.11
C TRP A 176 3.75 0.62 -12.39
N ARG A 177 4.11 1.36 -11.35
CA ARG A 177 4.71 2.69 -11.46
C ARG A 177 5.91 2.80 -10.52
N LEU A 178 7.04 3.20 -11.09
CA LEU A 178 8.19 3.73 -10.37
C LEU A 178 8.12 5.26 -10.44
N ASP A 179 8.11 5.90 -9.29
CA ASP A 179 8.17 7.35 -9.15
C ASP A 179 9.57 7.72 -8.63
N PRO A 180 10.49 8.16 -9.51
CA PRO A 180 11.82 8.52 -9.08
C PRO A 180 11.80 9.87 -8.35
N SER A 181 12.62 10.02 -7.32
CA SER A 181 12.79 11.28 -6.63
C SER A 181 13.91 12.13 -7.24
N SER A 182 13.89 13.43 -6.91
CA SER A 182 14.98 14.38 -7.11
C SER A 182 15.16 15.22 -5.84
N PRO A 183 16.29 15.92 -5.65
CA PRO A 183 16.47 16.80 -4.50
C PRO A 183 15.37 17.85 -4.34
N GLU A 184 14.80 18.34 -5.43
CA GLU A 184 13.71 19.31 -5.44
C GLU A 184 12.40 18.66 -4.96
N LEU A 185 12.08 17.46 -5.43
CA LEU A 185 10.90 16.70 -4.99
C LEU A 185 11.00 16.27 -3.54
N GLU A 186 12.19 15.87 -3.11
CA GLU A 186 12.44 15.52 -1.68
C GLU A 186 12.29 16.72 -0.77
N ALA A 187 12.70 17.91 -1.22
CA ALA A 187 12.47 19.15 -0.48
C ALA A 187 10.99 19.52 -0.36
N ASP A 188 10.19 19.12 -1.34
CA ASP A 188 8.71 19.24 -1.37
C ASP A 188 8.01 18.10 -0.60
N GLY A 189 8.78 17.20 0.01
CA GLY A 189 8.25 16.07 0.77
C GLY A 189 7.81 14.86 -0.06
N ARG A 190 8.14 14.80 -1.36
CA ARG A 190 7.86 13.67 -2.25
C ARG A 190 9.09 12.80 -2.42
N TRP A 191 9.00 11.56 -1.97
CA TRP A 191 10.10 10.60 -2.06
C TRP A 191 9.90 9.60 -3.20
N SER A 192 11.03 9.01 -3.64
CA SER A 192 10.94 7.90 -4.59
C SER A 192 10.11 6.78 -4.02
N SER A 193 9.14 6.31 -4.82
CA SER A 193 8.28 5.20 -4.44
C SER A 193 7.97 4.29 -5.62
N GLN A 194 7.62 3.05 -5.31
CA GLN A 194 7.30 2.05 -6.31
C GLN A 194 6.07 1.26 -5.86
N TRP A 195 5.07 1.21 -6.74
CA TRP A 195 3.79 0.59 -6.44
C TRP A 195 3.33 -0.33 -7.56
N VAL A 196 2.65 -1.39 -7.17
CA VAL A 196 1.91 -2.28 -8.07
C VAL A 196 0.43 -2.19 -7.73
N ALA A 197 -0.42 -2.10 -8.74
CA ALA A 197 -1.87 -2.22 -8.60
C ALA A 197 -2.35 -3.47 -9.34
N LEU A 198 -3.11 -4.32 -8.67
CA LEU A 198 -3.67 -5.55 -9.21
C LEU A 198 -5.20 -5.52 -9.16
N ALA A 199 -5.86 -6.17 -10.11
CA ALA A 199 -7.31 -6.33 -10.15
C ALA A 199 -7.73 -7.63 -10.83
N GLN A 200 -8.90 -8.17 -10.43
CA GLN A 200 -9.56 -9.25 -11.16
C GLN A 200 -10.19 -8.72 -12.46
N ASP A 201 -10.87 -7.58 -12.39
CA ASP A 201 -11.41 -6.88 -13.56
C ASP A 201 -10.36 -5.87 -14.09
N PRO A 202 -9.82 -6.06 -15.30
CA PRO A 202 -8.88 -5.10 -15.89
C PRO A 202 -9.41 -3.67 -15.97
N ALA A 203 -10.73 -3.46 -16.09
CA ALA A 203 -11.35 -2.15 -16.17
C ALA A 203 -11.15 -1.32 -14.89
N ALA A 204 -10.94 -1.95 -13.74
CA ALA A 204 -10.63 -1.27 -12.47
C ALA A 204 -9.30 -0.49 -12.55
N LEU A 205 -8.39 -0.88 -13.47
CA LEU A 205 -7.08 -0.25 -13.68
C LEU A 205 -7.08 0.86 -14.75
N ASP A 206 -8.20 1.14 -15.42
CA ASP A 206 -8.24 2.06 -16.58
C ASP A 206 -7.82 3.49 -16.22
N ARG A 207 -8.04 3.90 -14.96
CA ARG A 207 -7.61 5.22 -14.47
C ARG A 207 -6.10 5.34 -14.24
N LEU A 208 -5.39 4.22 -14.10
CA LEU A 208 -3.93 4.18 -13.90
C LEU A 208 -3.24 4.17 -15.28
N THR A 209 -3.14 5.35 -15.88
CA THR A 209 -2.76 5.51 -17.27
C THR A 209 -1.25 5.72 -17.48
N PRO A 210 -0.74 5.49 -18.70
CA PRO A 210 0.66 5.80 -19.03
C PRO A 210 1.03 7.28 -18.87
N GLU A 211 0.08 8.21 -19.03
CA GLU A 211 0.30 9.66 -18.82
C GLU A 211 0.60 9.98 -17.37
N LEU A 212 0.08 9.18 -16.43
CA LEU A 212 0.39 9.23 -15.01
C LEU A 212 1.67 8.44 -14.65
N GLY A 213 2.32 7.80 -15.63
CA GLY A 213 3.52 7.01 -15.43
C GLY A 213 3.28 5.54 -15.11
N TRP A 214 2.02 5.07 -15.18
CA TRP A 214 1.71 3.65 -14.97
C TRP A 214 1.97 2.85 -16.25
N GLY A 215 2.77 1.79 -16.13
CA GLY A 215 3.06 0.83 -17.19
C GLY A 215 2.49 -0.55 -16.90
N SER A 216 2.71 -1.47 -17.84
CA SER A 216 2.47 -2.89 -17.61
C SER A 216 3.38 -3.42 -16.52
N LEU A 217 2.98 -4.49 -15.85
CA LEU A 217 3.86 -5.22 -14.94
C LEU A 217 5.17 -5.59 -15.64
N PRO A 218 6.30 -5.62 -14.92
CA PRO A 218 7.54 -6.16 -15.47
C PRO A 218 7.37 -7.65 -15.81
N SER A 219 8.32 -8.20 -16.58
CA SER A 219 8.32 -9.63 -16.86
C SER A 219 8.36 -10.42 -15.56
N PRO A 220 7.51 -11.46 -15.43
CA PRO A 220 7.57 -12.33 -14.25
C PRO A 220 8.94 -13.00 -14.16
N GLU A 221 9.60 -12.92 -13.02
CA GLU A 221 10.89 -13.55 -12.77
C GLU A 221 10.84 -14.49 -11.58
N GLY A 222 11.75 -15.46 -11.58
CA GLY A 222 11.93 -16.39 -10.49
C GLY A 222 10.83 -17.45 -10.38
N ARG A 223 10.93 -18.22 -9.31
CA ARG A 223 9.94 -19.23 -8.94
C ARG A 223 8.81 -18.56 -8.14
N LEU A 224 7.59 -19.07 -8.29
CA LEU A 224 6.44 -18.62 -7.53
C LEU A 224 6.72 -18.67 -6.03
N TRP A 225 6.41 -17.59 -5.32
CA TRP A 225 6.44 -17.57 -3.86
C TRP A 225 5.14 -18.16 -3.32
N THR A 226 5.31 -19.09 -2.38
CA THR A 226 4.23 -19.78 -1.67
C THR A 226 4.52 -19.74 -0.18
N ASP A 227 3.57 -20.12 0.66
CA ASP A 227 3.78 -20.18 2.11
C ASP A 227 4.92 -21.13 2.50
N ASP A 228 5.19 -22.14 1.66
CA ASP A 228 6.29 -23.10 1.86
C ASP A 228 7.60 -22.70 1.16
N TYR A 229 7.60 -21.69 0.30
CA TYR A 229 8.77 -21.32 -0.49
C TYR A 229 8.83 -19.85 -0.85
N SER A 230 9.99 -19.24 -0.57
CA SER A 230 10.36 -17.91 -1.07
C SER A 230 11.82 -17.87 -1.47
N ASP A 231 12.17 -17.04 -2.46
CA ASP A 231 13.55 -16.85 -2.92
C ASP A 231 13.95 -15.37 -2.82
N LEU A 232 14.30 -14.95 -1.60
CA LEU A 232 14.79 -13.59 -1.36
C LEU A 232 16.12 -13.31 -2.07
N LEU A 233 17.00 -14.32 -2.23
CA LEU A 233 18.29 -14.13 -2.90
C LEU A 233 18.09 -13.91 -4.40
N GLY A 234 17.11 -14.57 -5.01
CA GLY A 234 16.73 -14.36 -6.41
C GLY A 234 16.11 -13.00 -6.69
N ALA A 235 15.48 -12.39 -5.68
CA ALA A 235 14.89 -11.06 -5.76
C ALA A 235 15.86 -9.92 -5.43
N PHE A 236 17.16 -10.20 -5.20
CA PHE A 236 18.15 -9.17 -4.90
C PHE A 236 18.33 -8.22 -6.10
N ALA A 237 18.26 -6.90 -5.84
CA ALA A 237 18.53 -5.88 -6.84
C ALA A 237 19.95 -6.04 -7.41
N ARG A 238 20.07 -6.07 -8.73
CA ARG A 238 21.34 -6.31 -9.44
C ARG A 238 22.02 -5.00 -9.83
#